data_ab352e7cf496e7bc329438a597404626
#
_entry.id   ab352e7cf496e7bc329438a597404626
#
_cell.length_a   1.000
_cell.length_b   1.000
_cell.length_c   1.000
_cell.angle_alpha   90.00
_cell.angle_beta   90.00
_cell.angle_gamma   90.00
#
_symmetry.space_group_name_H-M   'P 1'
#
loop_
_entity.id
_entity.type
_entity.pdbx_description
1 polymer ?
#
loop_
_entity_poly.entity_id
_entity_poly.type
_entity_poly.pdbx_seq_one_letter_code
_entity_poly.pdbx_strand_id
1 'polypeptide(L)'
;RNVEVADELGLLDIPHDTQVSLGEARQLDDDQIVYLVTGSQGENRAALWQLATTTYKGMQIEKGDTIVLSARIIPGNDKAISRLIGHIYKRGGNIIEEKRRMVHVSGHASQEDIRIMTETARPKFVVPIHGEYRMLFRHKEFVKNHIAGYTDENVILIENGDVLELEENAARLVEHHQLERTFIDEESLGEIEYETIRERKKLAY
;
A
#
# COMPACT_ATOMS: atom_id res chain seq x y z
N ARG A 1 10.18 0.70 15.04
CA ARG A 1 11.38 0.66 14.18
C ARG A 1 11.30 1.67 13.03
N ASN A 2 10.24 1.68 12.16
CA ASN A 2 10.21 2.61 11.01
C ASN A 2 10.13 4.09 11.46
N VAL A 3 9.38 4.38 12.51
CA VAL A 3 9.29 5.72 13.11
C VAL A 3 10.64 6.14 13.69
N GLU A 4 11.31 5.27 14.45
CA GLU A 4 12.64 5.51 15.04
C GLU A 4 13.67 5.80 13.93
N VAL A 5 13.71 5.01 12.86
CA VAL A 5 14.62 5.23 11.73
C VAL A 5 14.33 6.56 11.03
N ALA A 6 13.04 6.92 10.86
CA ALA A 6 12.67 8.19 10.23
C ALA A 6 13.07 9.40 11.11
N ASP A 7 12.96 9.26 12.43
CA ASP A 7 13.39 10.26 13.39
C ASP A 7 14.93 10.40 13.39
N GLU A 8 15.67 9.29 13.48
CA GLU A 8 17.13 9.26 13.37
C GLU A 8 17.67 9.88 12.08
N LEU A 9 16.94 9.73 10.97
CA LEU A 9 17.28 10.33 9.67
C LEU A 9 16.82 11.78 9.52
N GLY A 10 16.15 12.36 10.52
CA GLY A 10 15.61 13.72 10.46
C GLY A 10 14.44 13.88 9.48
N LEU A 11 13.77 12.77 9.09
CA LEU A 11 12.59 12.77 8.22
C LEU A 11 11.29 13.01 9.01
N LEU A 12 11.33 12.83 10.32
CA LEU A 12 10.30 13.17 11.28
C LEU A 12 10.91 14.04 12.37
N ASP A 13 10.18 15.04 12.82
CA ASP A 13 10.52 15.84 13.99
C ASP A 13 9.52 15.45 15.10
N ILE A 14 9.93 14.49 15.93
CA ILE A 14 9.13 14.06 17.08
C ILE A 14 9.59 14.88 18.29
N PRO A 15 8.72 15.72 18.87
CA PRO A 15 9.09 16.50 20.03
C PRO A 15 9.60 15.60 21.16
N HIS A 16 10.66 16.06 21.85
CA HIS A 16 11.16 15.38 23.04
C HIS A 16 10.03 15.14 24.04
N ASP A 17 10.05 13.99 24.69
CA ASP A 17 9.04 13.56 25.68
C ASP A 17 7.63 13.21 25.12
N THR A 18 7.44 13.21 23.78
CA THR A 18 6.19 12.76 23.18
C THR A 18 6.13 11.23 23.04
N GLN A 19 7.27 10.60 22.81
CA GLN A 19 7.35 9.14 22.65
C GLN A 19 7.65 8.49 24.00
N VAL A 20 6.77 7.62 24.45
CA VAL A 20 6.89 6.90 25.73
C VAL A 20 6.93 5.39 25.50
N SER A 21 7.54 4.67 26.44
CA SER A 21 7.51 3.21 26.45
C SER A 21 6.09 2.68 26.77
N LEU A 22 5.82 1.43 26.41
CA LEU A 22 4.53 0.80 26.75
C LEU A 22 4.28 0.72 28.26
N GLY A 23 5.35 0.63 29.07
CA GLY A 23 5.28 0.63 30.53
C GLY A 23 4.83 1.97 31.09
N GLU A 24 5.38 3.05 30.56
CA GLU A 24 4.99 4.43 30.91
C GLU A 24 3.57 4.76 30.41
N ALA A 25 3.24 4.38 29.18
CA ALA A 25 1.92 4.58 28.60
C ALA A 25 0.80 3.98 29.45
N ARG A 26 1.02 2.86 30.12
CA ARG A 26 0.03 2.24 31.03
C ARG A 26 -0.23 3.02 32.33
N GLN A 27 0.55 4.03 32.59
CA GLN A 27 0.40 4.89 33.80
C GLN A 27 -0.26 6.22 33.47
N LEU A 28 -0.48 6.50 32.18
CA LEU A 28 -1.15 7.70 31.70
C LEU A 28 -2.65 7.46 31.56
N ASP A 29 -3.43 8.52 31.62
CA ASP A 29 -4.86 8.47 31.36
C ASP A 29 -5.12 8.22 29.86
N ASP A 30 -6.21 7.55 29.52
CA ASP A 30 -6.52 7.11 28.16
C ASP A 30 -6.62 8.27 27.15
N ASP A 31 -7.02 9.45 27.58
CA ASP A 31 -7.11 10.66 26.75
C ASP A 31 -5.75 11.33 26.47
N GLN A 32 -4.68 10.85 27.09
CA GLN A 32 -3.31 11.34 26.92
C GLN A 32 -2.48 10.45 26.00
N ILE A 33 -3.03 9.35 25.50
CA ILE A 33 -2.25 8.33 24.80
C ILE A 33 -2.72 8.16 23.34
N VAL A 34 -1.75 8.08 22.44
CA VAL A 34 -1.96 7.63 21.05
C VAL A 34 -1.08 6.43 20.75
N TYR A 35 -1.70 5.32 20.38
CA TYR A 35 -0.97 4.12 19.95
C TYR A 35 -0.84 4.08 18.43
N LEU A 36 0.39 4.05 17.93
CA LEU A 36 0.69 3.81 16.53
C LEU A 36 0.87 2.31 16.30
N VAL A 37 -0.03 1.69 15.56
CA VAL A 37 -0.06 0.24 15.35
C VAL A 37 -0.14 -0.15 13.88
N THR A 38 0.26 -1.38 13.57
CA THR A 38 0.11 -1.99 12.24
C THR A 38 -1.25 -2.65 12.09
N GLY A 39 -1.70 -2.89 10.84
CA GLY A 39 -2.91 -3.67 10.57
C GLY A 39 -4.02 -2.92 9.85
N SER A 40 -3.70 -1.83 9.17
CA SER A 40 -4.67 -1.01 8.43
C SER A 40 -5.33 -1.71 7.24
N GLN A 41 -4.78 -2.85 6.78
CA GLN A 41 -5.33 -3.65 5.67
C GLN A 41 -6.13 -4.88 6.14
N GLY A 42 -6.37 -5.01 7.44
CA GLY A 42 -7.16 -6.09 8.02
C GLY A 42 -6.40 -7.41 8.16
N GLU A 43 -5.07 -7.34 8.25
CA GLU A 43 -4.19 -8.51 8.39
C GLU A 43 -4.40 -9.18 9.75
N ASN A 44 -4.75 -10.46 9.76
CA ASN A 44 -5.13 -11.22 10.95
C ASN A 44 -4.04 -11.30 12.05
N ARG A 45 -2.76 -11.13 11.68
CA ARG A 45 -1.63 -11.17 12.63
C ARG A 45 -1.16 -9.80 13.09
N ALA A 46 -1.72 -8.73 12.51
CA ALA A 46 -1.34 -7.37 12.86
C ALA A 46 -1.87 -6.94 14.23
N ALA A 47 -1.22 -5.94 14.83
CA ALA A 47 -1.57 -5.46 16.16
C ALA A 47 -3.02 -4.96 16.24
N LEU A 48 -3.48 -4.19 15.26
CA LEU A 48 -4.86 -3.66 15.25
C LEU A 48 -5.91 -4.78 15.21
N TRP A 49 -5.68 -5.84 14.43
CA TRP A 49 -6.59 -6.99 14.41
C TRP A 49 -6.67 -7.66 15.78
N GLN A 50 -5.51 -7.89 16.42
CA GLN A 50 -5.47 -8.50 17.76
C GLN A 50 -6.15 -7.60 18.81
N LEU A 51 -5.91 -6.29 18.78
CA LEU A 51 -6.59 -5.32 19.65
C LEU A 51 -8.12 -5.35 19.48
N ALA A 52 -8.61 -5.53 18.24
CA ALA A 52 -10.03 -5.58 17.93
C ALA A 52 -10.70 -6.92 18.26
N THR A 53 -9.98 -8.05 18.21
CA THR A 53 -10.57 -9.38 18.36
C THR A 53 -10.23 -10.08 19.69
N THR A 54 -9.02 -9.90 20.17
CA THR A 54 -8.49 -10.53 21.37
C THR A 54 -7.81 -9.51 22.29
N THR A 55 -6.53 -9.68 22.52
CA THR A 55 -5.65 -8.73 23.22
C THR A 55 -4.28 -8.70 22.52
N TYR A 56 -3.65 -7.54 22.54
CA TYR A 56 -2.28 -7.38 22.07
C TYR A 56 -1.43 -6.76 23.18
N LYS A 57 -0.43 -7.49 23.65
CA LYS A 57 0.42 -7.06 24.78
C LYS A 57 -0.39 -6.64 26.03
N GLY A 58 -1.50 -7.33 26.31
CA GLY A 58 -2.39 -7.04 27.44
C GLY A 58 -3.33 -5.84 27.26
N MET A 59 -3.41 -5.29 26.05
CA MET A 59 -4.32 -4.22 25.68
C MET A 59 -5.40 -4.72 24.73
N GLN A 60 -6.52 -4.02 24.66
CA GLN A 60 -7.61 -4.25 23.73
C GLN A 60 -8.28 -2.91 23.42
N ILE A 61 -9.12 -2.88 22.39
CA ILE A 61 -9.96 -1.72 22.11
C ILE A 61 -11.07 -1.68 23.16
N GLU A 62 -11.23 -0.53 23.80
CA GLU A 62 -12.26 -0.26 24.81
C GLU A 62 -13.37 0.62 24.23
N LYS A 63 -14.48 0.70 24.96
CA LYS A 63 -15.61 1.55 24.57
C LYS A 63 -15.21 3.02 24.65
N GLY A 64 -15.38 3.73 23.53
CA GLY A 64 -15.03 5.15 23.43
C GLY A 64 -13.72 5.43 22.72
N ASP A 65 -12.85 4.42 22.55
CA ASP A 65 -11.61 4.57 21.79
C ASP A 65 -11.88 5.05 20.37
N THR A 66 -11.01 5.90 19.86
CA THR A 66 -11.05 6.36 18.48
C THR A 66 -9.91 5.78 17.67
N ILE A 67 -10.25 5.02 16.64
CA ILE A 67 -9.32 4.39 15.73
C ILE A 67 -9.25 5.17 14.42
N VAL A 68 -8.08 5.70 14.09
CA VAL A 68 -7.81 6.39 12.82
C VAL A 68 -7.18 5.42 11.85
N LEU A 69 -7.90 5.05 10.79
CA LEU A 69 -7.37 4.24 9.69
C LEU A 69 -6.68 5.15 8.67
N SER A 70 -5.42 5.49 8.94
CA SER A 70 -4.59 6.36 8.09
C SER A 70 -3.97 5.55 6.94
N ALA A 71 -4.81 4.89 6.14
CA ALA A 71 -4.37 4.12 4.99
C ALA A 71 -5.47 4.06 3.92
N ARG A 72 -5.05 4.05 2.66
CA ARG A 72 -5.94 3.73 1.55
C ARG A 72 -6.16 2.22 1.49
N ILE A 73 -7.40 1.80 1.27
CA ILE A 73 -7.74 0.39 1.09
C ILE A 73 -7.10 -0.12 -0.21
N ILE A 74 -6.28 -1.15 -0.10
CA ILE A 74 -5.71 -1.85 -1.26
C ILE A 74 -6.83 -2.71 -1.88
N PRO A 75 -7.06 -2.64 -3.21
CA PRO A 75 -8.04 -3.48 -3.88
C PRO A 75 -7.88 -4.97 -3.53
N GLY A 76 -8.96 -5.60 -3.11
CA GLY A 76 -8.97 -6.99 -2.63
C GLY A 76 -9.01 -7.14 -1.10
N ASN A 77 -8.61 -6.12 -0.34
CA ASN A 77 -8.65 -6.15 1.13
C ASN A 77 -9.97 -5.65 1.72
N ASP A 78 -10.92 -5.23 0.89
CA ASP A 78 -12.19 -4.63 1.34
C ASP A 78 -12.93 -5.50 2.37
N LYS A 79 -13.02 -6.82 2.12
CA LYS A 79 -13.70 -7.76 3.04
C LYS A 79 -12.97 -7.89 4.37
N ALA A 80 -11.64 -7.93 4.37
CA ALA A 80 -10.84 -8.04 5.58
C ALA A 80 -10.97 -6.77 6.43
N ILE A 81 -10.87 -5.61 5.81
CA ILE A 81 -11.04 -4.30 6.47
C ILE A 81 -12.45 -4.15 6.99
N SER A 82 -13.48 -4.52 6.23
CA SER A 82 -14.86 -4.48 6.68
C SER A 82 -15.10 -5.35 7.93
N ARG A 83 -14.48 -6.54 8.00
CA ARG A 83 -14.53 -7.39 9.20
C ARG A 83 -13.82 -6.75 10.38
N LEU A 84 -12.62 -6.20 10.17
CA LEU A 84 -11.88 -5.47 11.20
C LEU A 84 -12.72 -4.33 11.77
N ILE A 85 -13.30 -3.50 10.92
CA ILE A 85 -14.22 -2.41 11.30
C ILE A 85 -15.40 -2.94 12.14
N GLY A 86 -15.99 -4.07 11.72
CA GLY A 86 -17.06 -4.73 12.46
C GLY A 86 -16.63 -5.15 13.88
N HIS A 87 -15.41 -5.67 14.04
CA HIS A 87 -14.86 -6.03 15.37
C HIS A 87 -14.62 -4.80 16.24
N ILE A 88 -14.12 -3.70 15.67
CA ILE A 88 -13.90 -2.45 16.39
C ILE A 88 -15.23 -1.91 16.93
N TYR A 89 -16.27 -1.84 16.09
CA TYR A 89 -17.61 -1.40 16.55
C TYR A 89 -18.22 -2.33 17.60
N LYS A 90 -18.01 -3.65 17.52
CA LYS A 90 -18.48 -4.60 18.53
C LYS A 90 -17.85 -4.34 19.90
N ARG A 91 -16.64 -3.78 19.96
CA ARG A 91 -16.00 -3.35 21.21
C ARG A 91 -16.39 -1.94 21.66
N GLY A 92 -17.18 -1.23 20.86
CA GLY A 92 -17.61 0.14 21.15
C GLY A 92 -16.62 1.23 20.75
N GLY A 93 -15.60 0.90 19.94
CA GLY A 93 -14.68 1.86 19.37
C GLY A 93 -15.31 2.69 18.25
N ASN A 94 -14.78 3.89 18.02
CA ASN A 94 -15.14 4.77 16.92
C ASN A 94 -14.09 4.69 15.81
N ILE A 95 -14.49 4.92 14.55
CA ILE A 95 -13.57 4.88 13.42
C ILE A 95 -13.61 6.18 12.65
N ILE A 96 -12.40 6.66 12.33
CA ILE A 96 -12.15 7.75 11.37
C ILE A 96 -11.39 7.14 10.19
N GLU A 97 -11.96 7.24 8.99
CA GLU A 97 -11.39 6.75 7.73
C GLU A 97 -11.32 7.85 6.68
N GLU A 98 -10.52 7.65 5.60
CA GLU A 98 -10.29 8.62 4.52
C GLU A 98 -11.59 9.16 3.91
N LYS A 99 -12.64 8.32 3.79
CA LYS A 99 -13.95 8.74 3.26
C LYS A 99 -14.64 9.83 4.07
N ARG A 100 -14.28 9.99 5.34
CA ARG A 100 -14.91 10.96 6.25
C ARG A 100 -14.02 12.16 6.54
N ARG A 101 -12.69 11.96 6.56
CA ARG A 101 -11.70 13.02 6.81
C ARG A 101 -10.43 12.71 6.04
N MET A 102 -9.66 13.72 5.66
CA MET A 102 -8.34 13.56 5.06
C MET A 102 -7.36 13.10 6.16
N VAL A 103 -7.20 11.78 6.30
CA VAL A 103 -6.31 11.13 7.27
C VAL A 103 -5.19 10.34 6.62
N HIS A 104 -5.13 10.34 5.29
CA HIS A 104 -4.11 9.61 4.53
C HIS A 104 -3.54 10.49 3.41
N VAL A 105 -2.23 10.41 3.24
CA VAL A 105 -1.51 10.98 2.10
C VAL A 105 -0.95 9.84 1.27
N SER A 106 -1.19 9.85 -0.04
CA SER A 106 -0.70 8.80 -0.93
C SER A 106 0.83 8.75 -0.93
N GLY A 107 1.39 7.55 -0.81
CA GLY A 107 2.83 7.31 -1.03
C GLY A 107 3.21 7.19 -2.50
N HIS A 108 2.22 7.17 -3.43
CA HIS A 108 2.48 7.19 -4.86
C HIS A 108 2.74 8.62 -5.33
N ALA A 109 3.67 8.77 -6.27
CA ALA A 109 4.00 10.04 -6.89
C ALA A 109 2.78 10.67 -7.56
N SER A 110 2.61 11.98 -7.40
CA SER A 110 1.68 12.79 -8.16
C SER A 110 2.20 13.05 -9.59
N GLN A 111 1.38 13.62 -10.45
CA GLN A 111 1.83 14.04 -11.78
C GLN A 111 2.97 15.06 -11.69
N GLU A 112 2.93 15.95 -10.70
CA GLU A 112 3.97 16.95 -10.50
C GLU A 112 5.30 16.32 -10.06
N ASP A 113 5.26 15.31 -9.18
CA ASP A 113 6.45 14.56 -8.77
C ASP A 113 7.08 13.83 -9.97
N ILE A 114 6.25 13.22 -10.84
CA ILE A 114 6.69 12.59 -12.09
C ILE A 114 7.37 13.62 -12.99
N ARG A 115 6.79 14.80 -13.14
CA ARG A 115 7.34 15.88 -13.93
C ARG A 115 8.70 16.31 -13.40
N ILE A 116 8.79 16.64 -12.11
CA ILE A 116 10.03 17.08 -11.45
C ILE A 116 11.12 16.01 -11.60
N MET A 117 10.80 14.74 -11.34
CA MET A 117 11.75 13.66 -11.44
C MET A 117 12.27 13.49 -12.89
N THR A 118 11.36 13.49 -13.86
CA THR A 118 11.72 13.34 -15.28
C THR A 118 12.54 14.52 -15.80
N GLU A 119 12.16 15.75 -15.48
CA GLU A 119 12.90 16.96 -15.87
C GLU A 119 14.28 17.05 -15.21
N THR A 120 14.41 16.56 -13.98
CA THR A 120 15.68 16.54 -13.23
C THR A 120 16.62 15.47 -13.75
N ALA A 121 16.12 14.24 -13.87
CA ALA A 121 16.93 13.09 -14.32
C ALA A 121 17.21 13.12 -15.81
N ARG A 122 16.34 13.70 -16.62
CA ARG A 122 16.40 13.79 -18.09
C ARG A 122 16.76 12.46 -18.74
N PRO A 123 16.05 11.37 -18.42
CA PRO A 123 16.34 10.05 -18.98
C PRO A 123 16.12 10.05 -20.50
N LYS A 124 16.95 9.30 -21.24
CA LYS A 124 16.75 9.12 -22.70
C LYS A 124 15.43 8.40 -22.98
N PHE A 125 15.07 7.44 -22.13
CA PHE A 125 13.85 6.66 -22.25
C PHE A 125 13.09 6.66 -20.93
N VAL A 126 11.74 6.71 -21.01
CA VAL A 126 10.82 6.55 -19.88
C VAL A 126 10.00 5.30 -20.11
N VAL A 127 9.99 4.40 -19.13
CA VAL A 127 9.24 3.14 -19.18
C VAL A 127 8.31 3.09 -17.97
N PRO A 128 7.02 3.43 -18.12
CA PRO A 128 6.05 3.30 -17.04
C PRO A 128 5.86 1.84 -16.64
N ILE A 129 5.92 1.54 -15.34
CA ILE A 129 5.73 0.20 -14.79
C ILE A 129 4.80 0.25 -13.56
N HIS A 130 4.44 -0.92 -13.02
CA HIS A 130 3.67 -1.06 -11.80
C HIS A 130 2.26 -0.46 -11.87
N GLY A 131 1.51 -0.84 -12.89
CA GLY A 131 0.13 -0.40 -13.05
C GLY A 131 -0.64 -1.24 -14.06
N GLU A 132 -1.96 -1.10 -14.07
CA GLU A 132 -2.77 -1.60 -15.18
C GLU A 132 -2.42 -0.83 -16.47
N TYR A 133 -2.62 -1.45 -17.63
CA TYR A 133 -2.32 -0.83 -18.93
C TYR A 133 -2.87 0.60 -19.07
N ARG A 134 -4.10 0.85 -18.64
CA ARG A 134 -4.70 2.19 -18.67
C ARG A 134 -3.91 3.22 -17.85
N MET A 135 -3.28 2.80 -16.72
CA MET A 135 -2.48 3.68 -15.87
C MET A 135 -1.14 3.98 -16.55
N LEU A 136 -0.50 2.95 -17.11
CA LEU A 136 0.75 3.08 -17.85
C LEU A 136 0.54 3.96 -19.09
N PHE A 137 -0.55 3.77 -19.81
CA PHE A 137 -0.91 4.60 -20.97
C PHE A 137 -1.11 6.08 -20.56
N ARG A 138 -1.84 6.33 -19.46
CA ARG A 138 -2.03 7.70 -18.95
C ARG A 138 -0.71 8.35 -18.52
N HIS A 139 0.20 7.58 -17.91
CA HIS A 139 1.52 8.05 -17.54
C HIS A 139 2.33 8.43 -18.81
N LYS A 140 2.34 7.57 -19.83
CA LYS A 140 2.97 7.88 -21.11
C LYS A 140 2.43 9.18 -21.72
N GLU A 141 1.11 9.31 -21.83
CA GLU A 141 0.48 10.52 -22.38
C GLU A 141 0.79 11.77 -21.55
N PHE A 142 0.86 11.65 -20.23
CA PHE A 142 1.26 12.75 -19.36
C PHE A 142 2.68 13.21 -19.66
N VAL A 143 3.65 12.29 -19.71
CA VAL A 143 5.06 12.61 -19.98
C VAL A 143 5.19 13.28 -21.35
N LYS A 144 4.58 12.72 -22.40
CA LYS A 144 4.63 13.27 -23.78
C LYS A 144 4.04 14.67 -23.90
N ASN A 145 2.92 14.92 -23.22
CA ASN A 145 2.17 16.15 -23.37
C ASN A 145 2.66 17.29 -22.47
N HIS A 146 3.37 16.98 -21.38
CA HIS A 146 3.73 17.99 -20.37
C HIS A 146 5.24 18.15 -20.16
N ILE A 147 6.06 17.26 -20.72
CA ILE A 147 7.51 17.32 -20.54
C ILE A 147 8.19 17.38 -21.91
N ALA A 148 8.95 18.44 -22.15
CA ALA A 148 9.61 18.66 -23.43
C ALA A 148 10.66 17.58 -23.73
N GLY A 149 10.72 17.17 -25.00
CA GLY A 149 11.70 16.18 -25.48
C GLY A 149 11.23 14.73 -25.45
N TYR A 150 10.00 14.45 -24.99
CA TYR A 150 9.43 13.11 -24.94
C TYR A 150 8.36 12.91 -26.01
N THR A 151 8.43 11.78 -26.70
CA THR A 151 7.57 11.36 -27.81
C THR A 151 7.18 9.90 -27.67
N ASP A 152 6.49 9.32 -28.67
CA ASP A 152 6.20 7.90 -28.70
C ASP A 152 7.43 7.01 -28.82
N GLU A 153 8.53 7.55 -29.32
CA GLU A 153 9.78 6.84 -29.56
C GLU A 153 10.60 6.63 -28.27
N ASN A 154 10.45 7.50 -27.28
CA ASN A 154 11.24 7.45 -26.05
C ASN A 154 10.39 7.31 -24.76
N VAL A 155 9.06 7.24 -24.88
CA VAL A 155 8.18 6.81 -23.79
C VAL A 155 7.51 5.49 -24.17
N ILE A 156 8.06 4.40 -23.65
CA ILE A 156 7.79 3.04 -24.11
C ILE A 156 6.83 2.35 -23.15
N LEU A 157 5.72 1.83 -23.66
CA LEU A 157 4.84 0.96 -22.92
C LEU A 157 5.27 -0.49 -23.08
N ILE A 158 5.30 -1.21 -21.96
CA ILE A 158 5.57 -2.64 -21.89
C ILE A 158 4.48 -3.35 -21.12
N GLU A 159 4.26 -4.61 -21.43
CA GLU A 159 3.37 -5.52 -20.72
C GLU A 159 4.17 -6.65 -20.07
N ASN A 160 3.54 -7.40 -19.18
CA ASN A 160 4.17 -8.56 -18.58
C ASN A 160 4.53 -9.58 -19.66
N GLY A 161 5.81 -9.99 -19.70
CA GLY A 161 6.35 -10.89 -20.72
C GLY A 161 7.14 -10.19 -21.82
N ASP A 162 7.03 -8.89 -21.96
CA ASP A 162 7.83 -8.13 -22.92
C ASP A 162 9.29 -8.06 -22.50
N VAL A 163 10.17 -8.28 -23.45
CA VAL A 163 11.63 -8.06 -23.31
C VAL A 163 12.00 -6.76 -24.00
N LEU A 164 12.39 -5.78 -23.21
CA LEU A 164 12.86 -4.49 -23.68
C LEU A 164 14.40 -4.47 -23.71
N GLU A 165 14.98 -4.34 -24.89
CA GLU A 165 16.41 -4.12 -25.08
C GLU A 165 16.71 -2.62 -25.08
N LEU A 166 17.65 -2.22 -24.23
CA LEU A 166 18.10 -0.83 -24.11
C LEU A 166 19.55 -0.71 -24.55
N GLU A 167 19.78 0.13 -25.54
CA GLU A 167 21.10 0.56 -25.99
C GLU A 167 21.32 2.03 -25.64
N GLU A 168 22.51 2.55 -25.91
CA GLU A 168 22.83 3.95 -25.59
C GLU A 168 21.84 4.96 -26.21
N ASN A 169 21.36 4.71 -27.42
CA ASN A 169 20.46 5.61 -28.16
C ASN A 169 19.22 4.92 -28.74
N ALA A 170 18.95 3.69 -28.35
CA ALA A 170 17.80 2.93 -28.85
C ALA A 170 17.14 2.12 -27.72
N ALA A 171 15.83 1.97 -27.84
CA ALA A 171 15.06 1.08 -26.99
C ALA A 171 14.06 0.32 -27.88
N ARG A 172 14.06 -1.01 -27.79
CA ARG A 172 13.24 -1.87 -28.67
C ARG A 172 12.62 -3.00 -27.89
N LEU A 173 11.37 -3.27 -28.18
CA LEU A 173 10.73 -4.53 -27.79
C LEU A 173 11.25 -5.63 -28.72
N VAL A 174 11.98 -6.58 -28.20
CA VAL A 174 12.67 -7.63 -28.99
C VAL A 174 11.98 -8.98 -28.90
N GLU A 175 11.25 -9.24 -27.82
CA GLU A 175 10.58 -10.51 -27.58
C GLU A 175 9.35 -10.31 -26.69
N HIS A 176 8.39 -11.23 -26.79
CA HIS A 176 7.25 -11.31 -25.88
C HIS A 176 7.05 -12.76 -25.43
N HIS A 177 7.12 -13.00 -24.13
CA HIS A 177 6.83 -14.29 -23.52
C HIS A 177 5.38 -14.33 -23.06
N GLN A 178 4.63 -15.31 -23.54
CA GLN A 178 3.29 -15.53 -23.02
C GLN A 178 3.39 -16.07 -21.59
N LEU A 179 2.95 -15.26 -20.62
CA LEU A 179 2.96 -15.64 -19.21
C LEU A 179 1.59 -16.18 -18.80
N GLU A 180 1.58 -17.35 -18.21
CA GLU A 180 0.41 -17.93 -17.57
C GLU A 180 0.38 -17.58 -16.08
N ARG A 181 -0.84 -17.54 -15.52
CA ARG A 181 -0.99 -17.30 -14.08
C ARG A 181 -0.73 -18.58 -13.32
N THR A 182 0.29 -18.60 -12.49
CA THR A 182 0.56 -19.66 -11.54
C THR A 182 -0.06 -19.30 -10.20
N PHE A 183 -0.87 -20.20 -9.64
CA PHE A 183 -1.45 -20.04 -8.31
C PHE A 183 -0.71 -20.96 -7.34
N ILE A 184 -0.29 -20.40 -6.22
CA ILE A 184 0.46 -21.11 -5.18
C ILE A 184 -0.41 -21.17 -3.93
N ASP A 185 -0.54 -22.35 -3.34
CA ASP A 185 -1.17 -22.55 -2.04
C ASP A 185 -0.13 -22.37 -0.92
N GLU A 186 -0.39 -21.43 -0.03
CA GLU A 186 0.52 -21.17 1.11
C GLU A 186 0.64 -22.33 2.08
N GLU A 187 -0.40 -23.19 2.20
CA GLU A 187 -0.41 -24.33 3.12
C GLU A 187 0.33 -25.53 2.54
N SER A 188 0.17 -25.80 1.25
CA SER A 188 0.79 -26.96 0.58
C SER A 188 2.11 -26.65 -0.11
N LEU A 189 2.48 -25.37 -0.25
CA LEU A 189 3.63 -24.88 -1.02
C LEU A 189 3.69 -25.44 -2.44
N GLY A 190 2.53 -25.79 -3.01
CA GLY A 190 2.36 -26.37 -4.34
C GLY A 190 1.55 -25.48 -5.29
N GLU A 191 1.70 -25.75 -6.58
CA GLU A 191 0.85 -25.15 -7.59
C GLU A 191 -0.59 -25.68 -7.48
N ILE A 192 -1.56 -24.79 -7.63
CA ILE A 192 -2.98 -25.15 -7.63
C ILE A 192 -3.54 -24.88 -9.02
N GLU A 193 -4.29 -25.83 -9.55
CA GLU A 193 -5.03 -25.64 -10.79
C GLU A 193 -6.13 -24.57 -10.63
N TYR A 194 -6.31 -23.77 -11.67
CA TYR A 194 -7.32 -22.71 -11.70
C TYR A 194 -8.74 -23.22 -11.43
N GLU A 195 -9.06 -24.45 -11.82
CA GLU A 195 -10.34 -25.09 -11.55
C GLU A 195 -10.61 -25.25 -10.07
N THR A 196 -9.62 -25.67 -9.29
CA THR A 196 -9.72 -25.79 -7.83
C THR A 196 -10.05 -24.46 -7.16
N ILE A 197 -9.44 -23.35 -7.64
CA ILE A 197 -9.75 -22.01 -7.15
C ILE A 197 -11.17 -21.60 -7.51
N ARG A 198 -11.62 -21.93 -8.72
CA ARG A 198 -12.99 -21.66 -9.19
C ARG A 198 -14.04 -22.42 -8.37
N GLU A 199 -13.77 -23.68 -8.03
CA GLU A 199 -14.64 -24.48 -7.18
C GLU A 199 -14.69 -23.96 -5.74
N ARG A 200 -13.54 -23.63 -5.14
CA ARG A 200 -13.48 -23.01 -3.80
C ARG A 200 -14.25 -21.69 -3.75
N LYS A 201 -14.20 -20.87 -4.80
CA LYS A 201 -15.01 -19.65 -4.91
C LYS A 201 -16.52 -19.92 -4.95
N LYS A 202 -16.96 -21.01 -5.57
CA LYS A 202 -18.40 -21.40 -5.60
C LYS A 202 -18.90 -21.88 -4.24
N LEU A 203 -18.04 -22.50 -3.44
CA LEU A 203 -18.39 -23.01 -2.12
C LEU A 203 -18.35 -21.92 -1.02
N ALA A 204 -17.80 -20.75 -1.31
CA ALA A 204 -17.66 -19.64 -0.36
C ALA A 204 -18.85 -18.65 -0.37
N TYR A 205 -19.99 -19.01 -1.01
CA TYR A 205 -21.24 -18.26 -1.00
C TYR A 205 -22.32 -18.99 -0.22
#